data_793da2724bfdb3a06a178bcec9b713f0
#
_entry.id   793da2724bfdb3a06a178bcec9b713f0
#
_cell.length_a   1.000
_cell.length_b   1.000
_cell.length_c   1.000
_cell.angle_alpha   90.00
_cell.angle_beta   90.00
_cell.angle_gamma   90.00
#
_symmetry.space_group_name_H-M   'P 1'
#
loop_
_entity.id
_entity.type
_entity.pdbx_description
1 polymer ?
#
loop_
_entity_poly.entity_id
_entity_poly.type
_entity_poly.pdbx_seq_one_letter_code
_entity_poly.pdbx_strand_id
1 'polypeptide(L)'
;ASEKRHTHSLLYSLYTMGNDLPLGDQVFILQSRIIKQLADEGPCVIVGRCGDYVLRDRKDVLRIFVYAPKEWRLAYGKENNMLQAKDEKGIKDEIDKTDRNRAAYYNYYTQNRWGDAHNYDLAINAALGHDACVNMILAAAEAKEKTMEG
;
A
#
# COMPACT_ATOMS: atom_id res chain seq x y z
N ALA A 1 -22.70 -15.94 7.92
CA ALA A 1 -22.90 -15.52 9.33
C ALA A 1 -21.62 -14.88 9.94
N SER A 2 -20.46 -15.07 9.33
CA SER A 2 -19.17 -14.54 9.84
C SER A 2 -18.98 -13.04 9.54
N GLU A 3 -19.43 -12.58 8.39
CA GLU A 3 -19.21 -11.18 7.93
C GLU A 3 -19.88 -10.11 8.80
N LYS A 4 -21.05 -10.40 9.38
CA LYS A 4 -21.77 -9.45 10.24
C LYS A 4 -21.12 -9.24 11.62
N ARG A 5 -20.34 -10.19 12.13
CA ARG A 5 -19.65 -10.05 13.44
C ARG A 5 -18.47 -9.09 13.38
N HIS A 6 -17.75 -9.07 12.25
CA HIS A 6 -16.57 -8.20 12.11
C HIS A 6 -16.93 -6.72 12.00
N THR A 7 -18.02 -6.40 11.29
CA THR A 7 -18.49 -5.01 11.12
C THR A 7 -18.94 -4.39 12.44
N HIS A 8 -19.61 -5.14 13.30
CA HIS A 8 -20.05 -4.65 14.62
C HIS A 8 -18.88 -4.39 15.56
N SER A 9 -17.86 -5.23 15.56
CA SER A 9 -16.65 -5.05 16.39
C SER A 9 -15.85 -3.81 15.97
N LEU A 10 -15.77 -3.54 14.67
CA LEU A 10 -15.06 -2.38 14.12
C LEU A 10 -15.78 -1.06 14.43
N LEU A 11 -17.10 -1.03 14.29
CA LEU A 11 -17.93 0.13 14.65
C LEU A 11 -17.87 0.43 16.16
N TYR A 12 -17.89 -0.61 16.98
CA TYR A 12 -17.74 -0.48 18.43
C TYR A 12 -16.36 0.06 18.80
N SER A 13 -15.31 -0.37 18.11
CA SER A 13 -13.95 0.13 18.30
C SER A 13 -13.81 1.63 17.95
N LEU A 14 -14.49 2.11 16.92
CA LEU A 14 -14.55 3.54 16.59
C LEU A 14 -15.28 4.35 17.66
N TYR A 15 -16.37 3.82 18.18
CA TYR A 15 -17.16 4.48 19.22
C TYR A 15 -16.41 4.60 20.54
N THR A 16 -15.57 3.62 20.89
CA THR A 16 -14.79 3.60 22.15
C THR A 16 -13.49 4.40 22.08
N MET A 17 -13.05 4.85 20.90
CA MET A 17 -11.80 5.62 20.74
C MET A 17 -11.88 7.08 21.20
N GLY A 18 -13.02 7.56 21.66
CA GLY A 18 -13.20 8.94 22.11
C GLY A 18 -13.12 9.96 20.94
N ASN A 19 -13.93 11.01 21.01
CA ASN A 19 -14.03 12.03 19.97
C ASN A 19 -12.80 12.98 19.86
N ASP A 20 -11.71 12.71 20.57
CA ASP A 20 -10.58 13.64 20.71
C ASP A 20 -9.53 13.54 19.59
N LEU A 21 -9.54 12.45 18.77
CA LEU A 21 -8.61 12.28 17.69
C LEU A 21 -9.18 12.81 16.35
N PRO A 22 -8.37 13.45 15.51
CA PRO A 22 -8.76 13.81 14.14
C PRO A 22 -9.30 12.59 13.38
N LEU A 23 -10.30 12.78 12.53
CA LEU A 23 -10.94 11.70 11.77
C LEU A 23 -9.94 10.87 10.95
N GLY A 24 -8.94 11.54 10.36
CA GLY A 24 -7.88 10.86 9.61
C GLY A 24 -7.09 9.85 10.45
N ASP A 25 -6.78 10.22 11.69
CA ASP A 25 -6.04 9.36 12.62
C ASP A 25 -6.89 8.17 13.07
N GLN A 26 -8.19 8.41 13.33
CA GLN A 26 -9.14 7.32 13.65
C GLN A 26 -9.22 6.31 12.50
N VAL A 27 -9.31 6.79 11.26
CA VAL A 27 -9.33 5.95 10.06
C VAL A 27 -8.02 5.16 9.92
N PHE A 28 -6.87 5.80 10.12
CA PHE A 28 -5.58 5.12 10.05
C PHE A 28 -5.45 4.00 11.10
N ILE A 29 -5.86 4.25 12.33
CA ILE A 29 -5.82 3.26 13.42
C ILE A 29 -6.74 2.07 13.08
N LEU A 30 -7.94 2.34 12.58
CA LEU A 30 -8.88 1.29 12.18
C LEU A 30 -8.32 0.45 11.03
N GLN A 31 -7.81 1.08 9.99
CA GLN A 31 -7.18 0.40 8.86
C GLN A 31 -5.98 -0.46 9.32
N SER A 32 -5.17 0.05 10.25
CA SER A 32 -4.03 -0.69 10.81
C SER A 32 -4.47 -1.97 11.55
N ARG A 33 -5.57 -1.90 12.28
CA ARG A 33 -6.16 -3.08 12.96
C ARG A 33 -6.65 -4.11 11.96
N ILE A 34 -7.37 -3.67 10.93
CA ILE A 34 -7.87 -4.55 9.84
C ILE A 34 -6.71 -5.22 9.12
N ILE A 35 -5.65 -4.48 8.77
CA ILE A 35 -4.46 -5.01 8.11
C ILE A 35 -3.80 -6.10 8.95
N LYS A 36 -3.61 -5.87 10.25
CA LYS A 36 -3.05 -6.86 11.17
C LYS A 36 -3.92 -8.10 11.26
N GLN A 37 -5.24 -7.92 11.40
CA GLN A 37 -6.18 -9.03 11.45
C GLN A 37 -6.12 -9.88 10.18
N LEU A 38 -6.15 -9.27 8.98
CA LEU A 38 -6.06 -9.99 7.71
C LEU A 38 -4.75 -10.77 7.58
N ALA A 39 -3.64 -10.18 8.04
CA ALA A 39 -2.35 -10.86 8.04
C ALA A 39 -2.28 -12.04 9.02
N ASP A 40 -3.05 -12.02 10.11
CA ASP A 40 -3.16 -13.12 11.07
C ASP A 40 -4.10 -14.24 10.59
N GLU A 41 -5.09 -13.92 9.76
CA GLU A 41 -6.04 -14.89 9.22
C GLU A 41 -5.44 -15.79 8.13
N GLY A 42 -4.35 -15.38 7.46
CA GLY A 42 -3.65 -16.19 6.47
C GLY A 42 -2.96 -15.38 5.36
N PRO A 43 -2.45 -16.06 4.32
CA PRO A 43 -1.76 -15.40 3.22
C PRO A 43 -2.66 -14.38 2.53
N CYS A 44 -2.15 -13.15 2.38
CA CYS A 44 -2.90 -12.06 1.77
C CYS A 44 -1.96 -11.07 1.04
N VAL A 45 -2.53 -10.30 0.11
CA VAL A 45 -1.85 -9.19 -0.55
C VAL A 45 -2.51 -7.89 -0.11
N ILE A 46 -1.72 -6.98 0.46
CA ILE A 46 -2.18 -5.69 0.95
C ILE A 46 -1.60 -4.60 0.07
N VAL A 47 -2.46 -3.74 -0.48
CA VAL A 47 -2.05 -2.66 -1.38
C VAL A 47 -2.20 -1.30 -0.69
N GLY A 48 -1.08 -0.61 -0.51
CA GLY A 48 -1.04 0.72 0.07
C GLY A 48 -1.37 0.77 1.57
N ARG A 49 -1.94 1.89 2.02
CA ARG A 49 -2.39 2.14 3.41
C ARG A 49 -1.30 1.95 4.47
N CYS A 50 -0.05 2.21 4.10
CA CYS A 50 1.12 2.00 4.98
C CYS A 50 1.23 0.55 5.49
N GLY A 51 0.78 -0.45 4.70
CA GLY A 51 0.79 -1.86 5.09
C GLY A 51 2.18 -2.37 5.42
N ASP A 52 3.19 -1.93 4.70
CA ASP A 52 4.61 -2.17 4.95
C ASP A 52 5.06 -1.73 6.36
N TYR A 53 4.59 -0.55 6.80
CA TYR A 53 4.87 -0.02 8.13
C TYR A 53 4.02 -0.67 9.23
N VAL A 54 2.73 -0.89 8.96
CA VAL A 54 1.80 -1.54 9.91
C VAL A 54 2.27 -2.95 10.28
N LEU A 55 2.85 -3.67 9.31
CA LEU A 55 3.33 -5.05 9.47
C LEU A 55 4.86 -5.14 9.61
N ARG A 56 5.55 -4.04 9.94
CA ARG A 56 7.02 -3.97 9.98
C ARG A 56 7.69 -4.94 10.94
N ASP A 57 6.99 -5.32 11.99
CA ASP A 57 7.52 -6.22 13.02
C ASP A 57 7.35 -7.72 12.64
N ARG A 58 6.66 -8.01 11.53
CA ARG A 58 6.47 -9.38 11.04
C ARG A 58 7.60 -9.77 10.09
N LYS A 59 8.14 -10.96 10.30
CA LYS A 59 9.20 -11.52 9.45
C LYS A 59 8.66 -12.14 8.15
N ASP A 60 7.40 -12.58 8.17
CA ASP A 60 6.69 -13.24 7.08
C ASP A 60 6.04 -12.27 6.07
N VAL A 61 6.47 -11.03 6.04
CA VAL A 61 5.97 -10.00 5.13
C VAL A 61 7.03 -9.60 4.12
N LEU A 62 6.73 -9.74 2.84
CA LEU A 62 7.53 -9.19 1.74
C LEU A 62 7.02 -7.78 1.42
N ARG A 63 7.87 -6.78 1.58
CA ARG A 63 7.54 -5.36 1.33
C ARG A 63 8.03 -4.95 -0.04
N ILE A 64 7.10 -4.52 -0.89
CA ILE A 64 7.38 -4.18 -2.28
C ILE A 64 6.97 -2.75 -2.58
N PHE A 65 7.83 -2.01 -3.24
CA PHE A 65 7.52 -0.71 -3.82
C PHE A 65 7.50 -0.79 -5.34
N VAL A 66 6.35 -0.44 -5.94
CA VAL A 66 6.20 -0.40 -7.38
C VAL A 66 6.23 1.04 -7.86
N TYR A 67 7.13 1.34 -8.79
CA TYR A 67 7.26 2.66 -9.40
C TYR A 67 7.35 2.55 -10.93
N ALA A 68 7.22 3.65 -11.62
CA ALA A 68 7.49 3.75 -13.06
C ALA A 68 7.85 5.19 -13.45
N PRO A 69 8.61 5.38 -14.55
CA PRO A 69 8.85 6.71 -15.11
C PRO A 69 7.53 7.44 -15.41
N LYS A 70 7.54 8.75 -15.25
CA LYS A 70 6.33 9.57 -15.42
C LYS A 70 5.72 9.45 -16.81
N GLU A 71 6.54 9.41 -17.83
CA GLU A 71 6.12 9.25 -19.23
C GLU A 71 5.41 7.93 -19.46
N TRP A 72 5.92 6.85 -18.88
CA TRP A 72 5.28 5.53 -18.94
C TRP A 72 3.92 5.54 -18.23
N ARG A 73 3.84 6.15 -17.05
CA ARG A 73 2.60 6.26 -16.27
C ARG A 73 1.54 7.10 -16.98
N LEU A 74 1.96 8.14 -17.70
CA LEU A 74 1.10 8.93 -18.58
C LEU A 74 0.48 8.09 -19.68
N ALA A 75 1.32 7.35 -20.42
CA ALA A 75 0.87 6.49 -21.52
C ALA A 75 -0.07 5.39 -21.01
N TYR A 76 0.35 4.67 -19.98
CA TYR A 76 -0.42 3.59 -19.36
C TYR A 76 -1.76 4.06 -18.80
N GLY A 77 -1.79 5.20 -18.10
CA GLY A 77 -3.01 5.75 -17.54
C GLY A 77 -4.02 6.20 -18.60
N LYS A 78 -3.53 6.74 -19.74
CA LYS A 78 -4.38 7.08 -20.90
C LYS A 78 -4.97 5.84 -21.56
N GLU A 79 -4.13 4.86 -21.85
CA GLU A 79 -4.53 3.62 -22.53
C GLU A 79 -5.55 2.83 -21.72
N ASN A 80 -5.43 2.82 -20.40
CA ASN A 80 -6.30 2.07 -19.51
C ASN A 80 -7.44 2.90 -18.91
N ASN A 81 -7.67 4.13 -19.37
CA ASN A 81 -8.71 5.03 -18.87
C ASN A 81 -8.70 5.24 -17.34
N MET A 82 -7.50 5.26 -16.74
CA MET A 82 -7.34 5.38 -15.30
C MET A 82 -7.29 6.83 -14.80
N LEU A 83 -7.29 7.80 -15.73
CA LEU A 83 -7.13 9.22 -15.45
C LEU A 83 -8.40 9.99 -15.79
N GLN A 84 -8.74 10.96 -14.96
CA GLN A 84 -9.96 11.78 -15.15
C GLN A 84 -9.73 12.94 -16.12
N ALA A 85 -8.54 13.54 -16.09
CA ALA A 85 -8.16 14.59 -17.00
C ALA A 85 -8.00 14.05 -18.42
N LYS A 86 -8.38 14.88 -19.42
CA LYS A 86 -8.35 14.47 -20.84
C LYS A 86 -7.19 15.09 -21.63
N ASP A 87 -6.70 16.24 -21.17
CA ASP A 87 -5.55 16.91 -21.80
C ASP A 87 -4.24 16.52 -21.11
N GLU A 88 -3.14 16.63 -21.82
CA GLU A 88 -1.84 16.18 -21.33
C GLU A 88 -1.36 16.90 -20.08
N LYS A 89 -1.65 18.21 -19.97
CA LYS A 89 -1.29 19.01 -18.79
C LYS A 89 -2.06 18.54 -17.56
N GLY A 90 -3.38 18.40 -17.68
CA GLY A 90 -4.24 17.95 -16.58
C GLY A 90 -3.86 16.57 -16.09
N ILE A 91 -3.48 15.66 -17.01
CA ILE A 91 -3.02 14.32 -16.66
C ILE A 91 -1.69 14.36 -15.89
N LYS A 92 -0.74 15.19 -16.30
CA LYS A 92 0.51 15.39 -15.55
C LYS A 92 0.25 15.93 -14.14
N ASP A 93 -0.62 16.91 -14.05
CA ASP A 93 -1.00 17.52 -12.76
C ASP A 93 -1.72 16.51 -11.84
N GLU A 94 -2.58 15.66 -12.40
CA GLU A 94 -3.29 14.60 -11.67
C GLU A 94 -2.30 13.55 -11.11
N ILE A 95 -1.32 13.11 -11.90
CA ILE A 95 -0.27 12.20 -11.46
C ILE A 95 0.56 12.82 -10.34
N ASP A 96 1.03 14.06 -10.52
CA ASP A 96 1.84 14.76 -9.52
C ASP A 96 1.07 15.01 -8.22
N LYS A 97 -0.21 15.35 -8.31
CA LYS A 97 -1.09 15.51 -7.14
C LYS A 97 -1.27 14.19 -6.40
N THR A 98 -1.48 13.10 -7.13
CA THR A 98 -1.64 11.78 -6.56
C THR A 98 -0.39 11.33 -5.81
N ASP A 99 0.80 11.55 -6.38
CA ASP A 99 2.06 11.22 -5.74
C ASP A 99 2.32 12.06 -4.50
N ARG A 100 2.06 13.38 -4.58
CA ARG A 100 2.17 14.25 -3.39
C ARG A 100 1.25 13.81 -2.26
N ASN A 101 0.01 13.44 -2.58
CA ASN A 101 -0.95 12.98 -1.57
C ASN A 101 -0.52 11.66 -0.93
N ARG A 102 -0.01 10.71 -1.72
CA ARG A 102 0.52 9.44 -1.22
C ARG A 102 1.74 9.65 -0.32
N ALA A 103 2.68 10.48 -0.77
CA ALA A 103 3.87 10.82 0.01
C ALA A 103 3.49 11.52 1.33
N ALA A 104 2.60 12.51 1.28
CA ALA A 104 2.15 13.21 2.48
C ALA A 104 1.49 12.28 3.49
N TYR A 105 0.59 11.41 3.04
CA TYR A 105 -0.08 10.41 3.88
C TYR A 105 0.94 9.45 4.52
N TYR A 106 1.80 8.86 3.71
CA TYR A 106 2.79 7.89 4.18
C TYR A 106 3.77 8.52 5.16
N ASN A 107 4.36 9.67 4.80
CA ASN A 107 5.35 10.34 5.65
C ASN A 107 4.75 10.78 6.99
N TYR A 108 3.49 11.22 6.99
CA TYR A 108 2.81 11.64 8.22
C TYR A 108 2.61 10.48 9.20
N TYR A 109 2.09 9.33 8.73
CA TYR A 109 1.76 8.21 9.61
C TYR A 109 2.94 7.31 9.96
N THR A 110 3.96 7.25 9.10
CA THR A 110 5.10 6.33 9.31
C THR A 110 6.35 7.01 9.84
N GLN A 111 6.45 8.32 9.70
CA GLN A 111 7.66 9.11 9.92
C GLN A 111 8.84 8.69 9.00
N ASN A 112 8.57 7.88 7.99
CA ASN A 112 9.50 7.45 6.96
C ASN A 112 9.25 8.22 5.66
N ARG A 113 10.26 8.26 4.78
CA ARG A 113 10.11 8.86 3.45
C ARG A 113 9.45 7.88 2.49
N TRP A 114 8.34 8.28 1.86
CA TRP A 114 7.70 7.48 0.83
C TRP A 114 8.62 7.21 -0.36
N GLY A 115 8.69 5.96 -0.81
CA GLY A 115 9.54 5.54 -1.93
C GLY A 115 11.03 5.39 -1.60
N ASP A 116 11.44 5.54 -0.33
CA ASP A 116 12.80 5.23 0.08
C ASP A 116 13.01 3.71 0.03
N ALA A 117 13.97 3.27 -0.78
CA ALA A 117 14.26 1.85 -1.00
C ALA A 117 14.57 1.08 0.29
N HIS A 118 15.09 1.74 1.32
CA HIS A 118 15.39 1.11 2.61
C HIS A 118 14.15 0.64 3.39
N ASN A 119 12.98 1.14 3.03
CA ASN A 119 11.72 0.70 3.66
C ASN A 119 11.18 -0.61 3.07
N TYR A 120 11.74 -1.11 1.96
CA TYR A 120 11.21 -2.21 1.17
C TYR A 120 12.23 -3.31 0.96
N ASP A 121 11.75 -4.54 0.79
CA ASP A 121 12.60 -5.68 0.42
C ASP A 121 12.88 -5.68 -1.10
N LEU A 122 11.98 -5.11 -1.89
CA LEU A 122 12.08 -5.02 -3.36
C LEU A 122 11.45 -3.73 -3.88
N ALA A 123 12.17 -3.02 -4.74
CA ALA A 123 11.65 -1.89 -5.51
C ALA A 123 11.64 -2.23 -7.01
N ILE A 124 10.45 -2.20 -7.65
CA ILE A 124 10.25 -2.66 -9.01
C ILE A 124 9.80 -1.52 -9.93
N ASN A 125 10.45 -1.43 -11.08
CA ASN A 125 10.02 -0.55 -12.16
C ASN A 125 8.96 -1.27 -13.03
N ALA A 126 7.70 -0.82 -12.94
CA ALA A 126 6.59 -1.40 -13.72
C ALA A 126 6.77 -1.27 -15.25
N ALA A 127 7.61 -0.36 -15.71
CA ALA A 127 7.92 -0.21 -17.14
C ALA A 127 8.69 -1.39 -17.73
N LEU A 128 9.21 -2.31 -16.91
CA LEU A 128 9.81 -3.57 -17.37
C LEU A 128 8.78 -4.58 -17.92
N GLY A 129 7.49 -4.30 -17.73
CA GLY A 129 6.39 -5.14 -18.17
C GLY A 129 5.82 -6.01 -17.07
N HIS A 130 4.54 -6.38 -17.25
CA HIS A 130 3.75 -7.09 -16.24
C HIS A 130 4.37 -8.44 -15.85
N ASP A 131 4.69 -9.29 -16.84
CA ASP A 131 5.21 -10.64 -16.58
C ASP A 131 6.58 -10.62 -15.89
N ALA A 132 7.44 -9.69 -16.29
CA ALA A 132 8.74 -9.50 -15.65
C ALA A 132 8.57 -9.09 -14.18
N CYS A 133 7.66 -8.17 -13.88
CA CYS A 133 7.36 -7.75 -12.51
C CYS A 133 6.81 -8.90 -11.65
N VAL A 134 5.87 -9.68 -12.19
CA VAL A 134 5.30 -10.85 -11.52
C VAL A 134 6.40 -11.86 -11.18
N ASN A 135 7.25 -12.20 -12.14
CA ASN A 135 8.34 -13.16 -11.93
C ASN A 135 9.34 -12.69 -10.87
N MET A 136 9.67 -11.39 -10.84
CA MET A 136 10.54 -10.83 -9.80
C MET A 136 9.90 -10.90 -8.41
N ILE A 137 8.59 -10.62 -8.31
CA ILE A 137 7.85 -10.73 -7.03
C ILE A 137 7.83 -12.17 -6.55
N LEU A 138 7.54 -13.13 -7.40
CA LEU A 138 7.52 -14.55 -7.05
C LEU A 138 8.89 -15.03 -6.58
N ALA A 139 9.96 -14.68 -7.31
CA ALA A 139 11.32 -15.03 -6.91
C ALA A 139 11.72 -14.41 -5.55
N ALA A 140 11.31 -13.16 -5.31
CA ALA A 140 11.55 -12.52 -4.01
C ALA A 140 10.75 -13.17 -2.87
N ALA A 141 9.50 -13.61 -3.13
CA ALA A 141 8.69 -14.33 -2.16
C ALA A 141 9.33 -15.66 -1.78
N GLU A 142 9.75 -16.46 -2.76
CA GLU A 142 10.48 -17.73 -2.52
C GLU A 142 11.77 -17.52 -1.73
N ALA A 143 12.54 -16.47 -2.06
CA ALA A 143 13.75 -16.12 -1.32
C ALA A 143 13.44 -15.75 0.13
N LYS A 144 12.36 -15.01 0.35
CA LYS A 144 11.90 -14.62 1.68
C LYS A 144 11.51 -15.82 2.54
N GLU A 145 10.73 -16.75 1.98
CA GLU A 145 10.34 -18.01 2.66
C GLU A 145 11.56 -18.80 3.13
N LYS A 146 12.56 -18.98 2.27
CA LYS A 146 13.81 -19.67 2.63
C LYS A 146 14.55 -19.03 3.81
N THR A 147 14.45 -17.71 3.97
CA THR A 147 15.06 -17.02 5.13
C THR A 147 14.34 -17.26 6.45
N MET A 148 13.09 -17.73 6.39
CA MET A 148 12.29 -18.03 7.59
C MET A 148 12.44 -19.48 8.05
N GLU A 149 12.81 -20.40 7.14
CA GLU A 149 13.03 -21.82 7.43
C GLU A 149 14.40 -22.12 8.06
N GLY A 150 15.33 -21.20 8.00
CA GLY A 150 16.70 -21.31 8.56
C GLY A 150 16.84 -20.56 9.86
#